data_f75b93e7aee784bbcf3a8407280978a6
#
_entry.id   f75b93e7aee784bbcf3a8407280978a6
#
_cell.length_a   1.000
_cell.length_b   1.000
_cell.length_c   1.000
_cell.angle_alpha   90.00
_cell.angle_beta   90.00
_cell.angle_gamma   90.00
#
_symmetry.space_group_name_H-M   'P 1'
#
loop_
_entity.id
_entity.type
_entity.pdbx_description
1 polymer ?
#
loop_
_entity_poly.entity_id
_entity_poly.type
_entity_poly.pdbx_seq_one_letter_code
_entity_poly.pdbx_strand_id
1 'polypeptide(L)'
;MKDSDIKDIRSIDVSGLKDWVSSSGQPEYRVQQILSWLYKKRVNSLDEMTNLPQSLRESLKNSFSLDVPKLVRVQGSKDTTAKFLWEFGGGDMVESVLIPANLGDGGDQSNRKTLCVSSQVGCAYGCKFCASGLDGLKRNLNVHEIVGQIIAVENWHAEQTGDFGPIINNLVFMGMGEPLANYKNLIPALAILN
;
A
#
# COMPACT_ATOMS: atom_id res chain seq x y z
N MET A 1 11.06 23.93 -11.65
CA MET A 1 10.18 22.97 -12.36
C MET A 1 9.54 22.11 -11.28
N LYS A 2 8.22 22.02 -11.25
CA LYS A 2 7.46 21.39 -10.15
C LYS A 2 7.62 19.87 -10.19
N ASP A 3 8.01 19.27 -9.07
CA ASP A 3 8.11 17.81 -8.82
C ASP A 3 6.76 17.03 -8.87
N SER A 4 5.75 17.57 -9.56
CA SER A 4 4.36 17.11 -9.41
C SER A 4 3.84 16.14 -10.48
N ASP A 5 4.69 15.69 -11.42
CA ASP A 5 4.21 14.85 -12.53
C ASP A 5 4.83 13.44 -12.63
N ILE A 6 5.73 13.08 -11.72
CA ILE A 6 6.33 11.73 -11.72
C ILE A 6 5.36 10.78 -11.03
N LYS A 7 4.82 9.81 -11.78
CA LYS A 7 3.87 8.83 -11.29
C LYS A 7 4.56 7.78 -10.41
N ASP A 8 3.95 7.41 -9.29
CA ASP A 8 4.45 6.28 -8.49
C ASP A 8 4.38 4.98 -9.30
N ILE A 9 5.46 4.20 -9.26
CA ILE A 9 5.61 2.97 -10.03
C ILE A 9 4.54 1.91 -9.70
N ARG A 10 3.98 1.92 -8.49
CA ARG A 10 2.90 1.02 -8.06
C ARG A 10 1.52 1.45 -8.60
N SER A 11 1.44 2.58 -9.28
CA SER A 11 0.23 3.03 -9.97
C SER A 11 0.20 2.64 -11.45
N ILE A 12 1.23 1.95 -11.93
CA ILE A 12 1.27 1.42 -13.31
C ILE A 12 0.92 -0.07 -13.29
N ASP A 13 0.12 -0.52 -14.23
CA ASP A 13 -0.18 -1.93 -14.37
C ASP A 13 0.98 -2.71 -15.01
N VAL A 14 0.88 -4.03 -14.99
CA VAL A 14 1.94 -4.92 -15.53
C VAL A 14 2.17 -4.66 -17.02
N SER A 15 1.12 -4.36 -17.80
CA SER A 15 1.23 -4.05 -19.23
C SER A 15 2.03 -2.76 -19.45
N GLY A 16 1.67 -1.69 -18.77
CA GLY A 16 2.41 -0.43 -18.85
C GLY A 16 3.86 -0.53 -18.39
N LEU A 17 4.13 -1.37 -17.36
CA LEU A 17 5.50 -1.62 -16.94
C LEU A 17 6.30 -2.41 -18.02
N LYS A 18 5.67 -3.37 -18.70
CA LYS A 18 6.27 -4.09 -19.85
C LYS A 18 6.61 -3.14 -20.98
N ASP A 19 5.68 -2.27 -21.34
CA ASP A 19 5.87 -1.29 -22.40
C ASP A 19 7.02 -0.34 -22.06
N TRP A 20 7.10 0.13 -20.82
CA TRP A 20 8.19 0.98 -20.37
C TRP A 20 9.55 0.26 -20.37
N VAL A 21 9.62 -1.00 -19.91
CA VAL A 21 10.85 -1.81 -19.92
C VAL A 21 11.33 -2.03 -21.35
N SER A 22 10.42 -2.36 -22.28
CA SER A 22 10.72 -2.53 -23.70
C SER A 22 11.23 -1.23 -24.33
N SER A 23 10.57 -0.11 -24.08
CA SER A 23 10.99 1.20 -24.59
C SER A 23 12.35 1.66 -24.05
N SER A 24 12.72 1.16 -22.86
CA SER A 24 14.04 1.38 -22.25
C SER A 24 15.13 0.45 -22.79
N GLY A 25 14.84 -0.36 -23.84
CA GLY A 25 15.77 -1.30 -24.44
C GLY A 25 16.16 -2.47 -23.52
N GLN A 26 15.33 -2.78 -22.53
CA GLN A 26 15.60 -3.84 -21.56
C GLN A 26 14.80 -5.11 -21.87
N PRO A 27 15.34 -6.29 -21.58
CA PRO A 27 14.63 -7.55 -21.79
C PRO A 27 13.45 -7.70 -20.84
N GLU A 28 12.38 -8.35 -21.31
CA GLU A 28 11.08 -8.48 -20.61
C GLU A 28 11.20 -9.08 -19.21
N TYR A 29 12.14 -9.99 -18.94
CA TYR A 29 12.31 -10.59 -17.62
C TYR A 29 12.62 -9.54 -16.50
N ARG A 30 13.07 -8.33 -16.88
CA ARG A 30 13.28 -7.23 -15.92
C ARG A 30 11.99 -6.80 -15.24
N VAL A 31 10.85 -6.95 -15.90
CA VAL A 31 9.52 -6.68 -15.32
C VAL A 31 9.34 -7.53 -14.07
N GLN A 32 9.59 -8.84 -14.14
CA GLN A 32 9.44 -9.73 -12.98
C GLN A 32 10.43 -9.40 -11.85
N GLN A 33 11.63 -8.94 -12.19
CA GLN A 33 12.59 -8.49 -11.19
C GLN A 33 12.08 -7.23 -10.46
N ILE A 34 11.58 -6.23 -11.20
CA ILE A 34 11.02 -5.01 -10.63
C ILE A 34 9.81 -5.36 -9.73
N LEU A 35 8.84 -6.15 -10.23
CA LEU A 35 7.68 -6.56 -9.45
C LEU A 35 8.08 -7.33 -8.17
N SER A 36 9.09 -8.19 -8.25
CA SER A 36 9.61 -8.90 -7.08
C SER A 36 10.20 -7.94 -6.03
N TRP A 37 10.88 -6.88 -6.45
CA TRP A 37 11.38 -5.86 -5.55
C TRP A 37 10.25 -5.05 -4.90
N LEU A 38 9.25 -4.65 -5.68
CA LEU A 38 8.13 -3.85 -5.19
C LEU A 38 7.23 -4.62 -4.21
N TYR A 39 6.89 -5.88 -4.53
CA TYR A 39 5.81 -6.59 -3.83
C TYR A 39 6.28 -7.77 -2.96
N LYS A 40 7.40 -8.43 -3.29
CA LYS A 40 7.94 -9.52 -2.46
C LYS A 40 8.98 -9.01 -1.47
N LYS A 41 9.93 -8.19 -1.95
CA LYS A 41 10.96 -7.60 -1.08
C LYS A 41 10.50 -6.31 -0.42
N ARG A 42 9.46 -5.68 -0.95
CA ARG A 42 8.78 -4.51 -0.38
C ARG A 42 9.75 -3.36 -0.07
N VAL A 43 10.61 -3.04 -1.05
CA VAL A 43 11.61 -1.99 -0.90
C VAL A 43 11.00 -0.61 -0.68
N ASN A 44 11.73 0.23 0.05
CA ASN A 44 11.36 1.61 0.33
C ASN A 44 12.07 2.60 -0.61
N SER A 45 13.02 2.13 -1.44
CA SER A 45 13.73 2.93 -2.43
C SER A 45 14.03 2.12 -3.69
N LEU A 46 13.96 2.77 -4.85
CA LEU A 46 14.36 2.18 -6.13
C LEU A 46 15.86 1.84 -6.17
N ASP A 47 16.68 2.48 -5.33
CA ASP A 47 18.11 2.19 -5.21
C ASP A 47 18.40 0.81 -4.61
N GLU A 48 17.48 0.26 -3.82
CA GLU A 48 17.61 -1.08 -3.23
C GLU A 48 17.52 -2.22 -4.25
N MET A 49 17.07 -1.96 -5.49
CA MET A 49 16.91 -2.96 -6.54
C MET A 49 18.26 -3.40 -7.14
N THR A 50 19.14 -3.95 -6.29
CA THR A 50 20.58 -4.16 -6.57
C THR A 50 20.88 -5.17 -7.67
N ASN A 51 19.96 -6.07 -8.02
CA ASN A 51 20.13 -7.00 -9.14
C ASN A 51 19.76 -6.40 -10.51
N LEU A 52 19.27 -5.15 -10.52
CA LEU A 52 19.07 -4.39 -11.74
C LEU A 52 20.35 -3.61 -12.10
N PRO A 53 20.70 -3.48 -13.39
CA PRO A 53 21.79 -2.63 -13.82
C PRO A 53 21.62 -1.20 -13.30
N GLN A 54 22.73 -0.53 -12.99
CA GLN A 54 22.71 0.84 -12.48
C GLN A 54 21.96 1.79 -13.44
N SER A 55 22.23 1.68 -14.74
CA SER A 55 21.55 2.49 -15.77
C SER A 55 20.03 2.31 -15.76
N LEU A 56 19.54 1.09 -15.53
CA LEU A 56 18.09 0.84 -15.42
C LEU A 56 17.51 1.45 -14.13
N ARG A 57 18.22 1.37 -13.00
CA ARG A 57 17.78 2.03 -11.74
C ARG A 57 17.71 3.55 -11.88
N GLU A 58 18.69 4.15 -12.57
CA GLU A 58 18.68 5.58 -12.87
C GLU A 58 17.49 5.95 -13.78
N SER A 59 17.22 5.15 -14.82
CA SER A 59 16.05 5.33 -15.67
C SER A 59 14.73 5.20 -14.92
N LEU A 60 14.63 4.24 -13.99
CA LEU A 60 13.46 4.08 -13.12
C LEU A 60 13.24 5.33 -12.27
N LYS A 61 14.28 5.86 -11.61
CA LYS A 61 14.20 7.07 -10.77
C LYS A 61 13.83 8.32 -11.56
N ASN A 62 14.25 8.40 -12.81
CA ASN A 62 13.88 9.51 -13.68
C ASN A 62 12.44 9.44 -14.20
N SER A 63 11.85 8.25 -14.23
CA SER A 63 10.52 8.00 -14.79
C SER A 63 9.44 7.82 -13.72
N PHE A 64 9.81 7.37 -12.52
CA PHE A 64 8.86 7.00 -11.47
C PHE A 64 9.32 7.45 -10.09
N SER A 65 8.33 7.77 -9.24
CA SER A 65 8.51 7.83 -7.79
C SER A 65 8.22 6.47 -7.15
N LEU A 66 8.57 6.35 -5.87
CA LEU A 66 8.16 5.28 -4.96
C LEU A 66 7.80 5.95 -3.63
N ASP A 67 6.52 6.25 -3.45
CA ASP A 67 6.03 7.04 -2.34
C ASP A 67 5.66 6.13 -1.15
N VAL A 68 6.57 6.01 -0.20
CA VAL A 68 6.36 5.19 1.00
C VAL A 68 5.57 5.99 2.04
N PRO A 69 4.43 5.47 2.54
CA PRO A 69 3.70 6.14 3.60
C PRO A 69 4.54 6.21 4.87
N LYS A 70 4.55 7.39 5.50
CA LYS A 70 5.28 7.60 6.75
C LYS A 70 4.44 7.16 7.92
N LEU A 71 4.98 6.28 8.75
CA LEU A 71 4.33 5.89 9.99
C LEU A 71 4.41 7.04 11.01
N VAL A 72 3.25 7.57 11.38
CA VAL A 72 3.13 8.63 12.41
C VAL A 72 2.91 8.02 13.78
N ARG A 73 2.05 7.01 13.87
CA ARG A 73 1.69 6.39 15.16
C ARG A 73 1.20 4.96 14.98
N VAL A 74 1.54 4.11 15.95
CA VAL A 74 0.90 2.79 16.16
C VAL A 74 0.21 2.80 17.49
N GLN A 75 -1.04 2.33 17.53
CA GLN A 75 -1.78 2.07 18.75
C GLN A 75 -2.13 0.58 18.79
N GLY A 76 -1.63 -0.12 19.79
CA GLY A 76 -1.96 -1.52 20.05
C GLY A 76 -3.07 -1.68 21.07
N SER A 77 -3.76 -2.80 21.04
CA SER A 77 -4.72 -3.23 22.04
C SER A 77 -4.32 -4.57 22.68
N LYS A 78 -5.02 -4.98 23.73
CA LYS A 78 -4.71 -6.22 24.46
C LYS A 78 -4.93 -7.48 23.63
N ASP A 79 -5.79 -7.41 22.60
CA ASP A 79 -6.09 -8.48 21.66
C ASP A 79 -5.14 -8.54 20.48
N THR A 80 -4.00 -7.84 20.55
CA THR A 80 -3.00 -7.70 19.47
C THR A 80 -3.49 -6.98 18.20
N THR A 81 -4.66 -6.35 18.23
CA THR A 81 -5.09 -5.40 17.18
C THR A 81 -4.15 -4.20 17.16
N ALA A 82 -3.66 -3.85 15.98
CA ALA A 82 -2.78 -2.69 15.80
C ALA A 82 -3.41 -1.70 14.82
N LYS A 83 -3.59 -0.45 15.28
CA LYS A 83 -4.04 0.67 14.46
C LYS A 83 -2.86 1.55 14.08
N PHE A 84 -2.69 1.79 12.80
CA PHE A 84 -1.64 2.59 12.21
C PHE A 84 -2.20 3.91 11.73
N LEU A 85 -1.48 5.00 11.99
CA LEU A 85 -1.70 6.31 11.40
C LEU A 85 -0.57 6.58 10.41
N TRP A 86 -0.92 6.74 9.13
CA TRP A 86 -0.01 6.99 8.04
C TRP A 86 -0.13 8.42 7.55
N GLU A 87 1.01 9.06 7.28
CA GLU A 87 1.08 10.33 6.56
C GLU A 87 1.51 10.05 5.11
N PHE A 88 0.70 10.53 4.18
CA PHE A 88 1.02 10.56 2.74
C PHE A 88 1.53 11.94 2.32
N GLY A 89 2.04 12.03 1.10
CA GLY A 89 2.51 13.30 0.54
C GLY A 89 1.47 14.41 0.68
N GLY A 90 1.91 15.60 1.11
CA GLY A 90 1.03 16.75 1.35
C GLY A 90 0.46 16.83 2.76
N GLY A 91 0.84 15.94 3.69
CA GLY A 91 0.40 15.97 5.08
C GLY A 91 -0.98 15.35 5.32
N ASP A 92 -1.54 14.64 4.35
CA ASP A 92 -2.78 13.89 4.51
C ASP A 92 -2.57 12.63 5.34
N MET A 93 -3.48 12.39 6.28
CA MET A 93 -3.38 11.23 7.16
C MET A 93 -4.53 10.26 6.95
N VAL A 94 -4.21 8.97 6.97
CA VAL A 94 -5.20 7.89 6.96
C VAL A 94 -4.85 6.80 7.96
N GLU A 95 -5.84 6.03 8.35
CA GLU A 95 -5.67 4.92 9.28
C GLU A 95 -5.78 3.56 8.56
N SER A 96 -5.01 2.59 9.05
CA SER A 96 -5.20 1.16 8.75
C SER A 96 -5.24 0.38 10.05
N VAL A 97 -5.95 -0.75 10.08
CA VAL A 97 -6.07 -1.57 11.30
C VAL A 97 -5.76 -3.03 10.96
N LEU A 98 -4.72 -3.57 11.60
CA LEU A 98 -4.41 -4.99 11.55
C LEU A 98 -5.17 -5.69 12.68
N ILE A 99 -6.06 -6.61 12.29
CA ILE A 99 -6.98 -7.32 13.17
C ILE A 99 -6.63 -8.80 13.13
N PRO A 100 -6.10 -9.39 14.22
CA PRO A 100 -5.90 -10.84 14.31
C PRO A 100 -7.25 -11.55 14.37
N ALA A 101 -7.29 -12.83 14.01
CA ALA A 101 -8.47 -13.62 14.30
C ALA A 101 -8.66 -13.73 15.82
N ASN A 102 -9.88 -13.49 16.30
CA ASN A 102 -10.21 -13.79 17.67
C ASN A 102 -10.03 -15.29 17.91
N LEU A 103 -9.24 -15.63 18.93
CA LEU A 103 -9.20 -16.97 19.46
C LEU A 103 -10.54 -17.17 20.19
N GLY A 104 -11.51 -17.76 19.50
CA GLY A 104 -12.75 -18.17 20.14
C GLY A 104 -12.45 -19.22 21.24
N ASP A 105 -13.27 -19.29 22.27
CA ASP A 105 -13.15 -20.26 23.40
C ASP A 105 -13.13 -21.75 22.97
N GLY A 106 -13.19 -22.04 21.66
CA GLY A 106 -13.24 -23.36 21.06
C GLY A 106 -11.94 -23.90 20.45
N GLY A 107 -10.82 -23.18 20.57
CA GLY A 107 -9.49 -23.74 20.26
C GLY A 107 -9.12 -23.88 18.77
N ASP A 108 -9.96 -23.43 17.85
CA ASP A 108 -9.60 -23.38 16.43
C ASP A 108 -8.75 -22.12 16.18
N GLN A 109 -7.42 -22.30 16.11
CA GLN A 109 -6.47 -21.22 15.86
C GLN A 109 -6.54 -20.82 14.38
N SER A 110 -7.47 -19.94 14.05
CA SER A 110 -7.45 -19.29 12.74
C SER A 110 -6.24 -18.36 12.65
N ASN A 111 -5.32 -18.66 11.75
CA ASN A 111 -4.18 -17.78 11.43
C ASN A 111 -4.60 -16.53 10.63
N ARG A 112 -5.91 -16.19 10.58
CA ARG A 112 -6.40 -15.06 9.82
C ARG A 112 -5.93 -13.75 10.42
N LYS A 113 -5.21 -12.96 9.64
CA LYS A 113 -4.86 -11.57 9.93
C LYS A 113 -5.49 -10.68 8.88
N THR A 114 -6.48 -9.92 9.29
CA THR A 114 -7.23 -9.02 8.42
C THR A 114 -6.65 -7.62 8.51
N LEU A 115 -6.29 -7.02 7.37
CA LEU A 115 -5.99 -5.60 7.33
C LEU A 115 -7.21 -4.82 6.84
N CYS A 116 -7.66 -3.89 7.67
CA CYS A 116 -8.67 -2.90 7.31
C CYS A 116 -7.96 -1.71 6.66
N VAL A 117 -8.27 -1.44 5.38
CA VAL A 117 -7.59 -0.47 4.52
C VAL A 117 -8.49 0.73 4.25
N SER A 118 -7.90 1.91 4.25
CA SER A 118 -8.57 3.16 3.87
C SER A 118 -8.54 3.37 2.35
N SER A 119 -9.60 4.00 1.81
CA SER A 119 -9.74 4.30 0.38
C SER A 119 -9.80 5.80 0.06
N GLN A 120 -10.02 6.65 1.06
CA GLN A 120 -10.12 8.10 0.91
C GLN A 120 -9.45 8.81 2.10
N VAL A 121 -9.08 10.06 1.92
CA VAL A 121 -8.79 11.00 3.00
C VAL A 121 -10.10 11.70 3.35
N GLY A 122 -10.63 11.43 4.56
CA GLY A 122 -12.01 11.73 4.90
C GLY A 122 -12.98 10.72 4.26
N CYS A 123 -14.23 11.09 4.04
CA CYS A 123 -15.22 10.22 3.43
C CYS A 123 -16.22 11.02 2.59
N ALA A 124 -16.60 10.47 1.42
CA ALA A 124 -17.61 11.06 0.54
C ALA A 124 -19.04 10.94 1.09
N TYR A 125 -19.24 10.10 2.12
CA TYR A 125 -20.55 9.82 2.70
C TYR A 125 -20.63 10.34 4.14
N GLY A 126 -21.72 11.00 4.46
CA GLY A 126 -21.99 11.59 5.78
C GLY A 126 -22.73 10.65 6.73
N CYS A 127 -22.29 9.40 6.89
CA CYS A 127 -22.91 8.45 7.84
C CYS A 127 -22.86 8.99 9.26
N LYS A 128 -23.98 9.20 9.92
CA LYS A 128 -24.09 9.87 11.24
C LYS A 128 -23.36 9.14 12.36
N PHE A 129 -23.07 7.86 12.20
CA PHE A 129 -22.37 7.02 13.19
C PHE A 129 -20.86 6.91 12.94
N CYS A 130 -20.34 7.47 11.83
CA CYS A 130 -18.96 7.27 11.40
C CYS A 130 -18.14 8.56 11.49
N ALA A 131 -17.04 8.51 12.23
CA ALA A 131 -16.15 9.65 12.40
C ALA A 131 -15.40 10.03 11.10
N SER A 132 -15.20 9.10 10.16
CA SER A 132 -14.45 9.37 8.92
C SER A 132 -15.12 10.40 8.00
N GLY A 133 -16.42 10.65 8.18
CA GLY A 133 -17.18 11.62 7.39
C GLY A 133 -17.35 12.99 8.02
N LEU A 134 -16.88 13.21 9.26
CA LEU A 134 -17.13 14.46 10.00
C LEU A 134 -16.57 15.70 9.27
N ASP A 135 -15.38 15.60 8.69
CA ASP A 135 -14.73 16.69 7.97
C ASP A 135 -14.97 16.62 6.45
N GLY A 136 -15.86 15.72 6.00
CA GLY A 136 -16.15 15.48 4.60
C GLY A 136 -15.01 14.78 3.85
N LEU A 137 -15.12 14.75 2.52
CA LEU A 137 -14.11 14.20 1.63
C LEU A 137 -13.06 15.26 1.30
N LYS A 138 -11.78 14.95 1.58
CA LYS A 138 -10.66 15.75 1.05
C LYS A 138 -10.29 15.28 -0.35
N ARG A 139 -9.96 13.98 -0.50
CA ARG A 139 -9.64 13.37 -1.79
C ARG A 139 -9.72 11.85 -1.75
N ASN A 140 -9.78 11.26 -2.91
CA ASN A 140 -9.56 9.83 -3.10
C ASN A 140 -8.08 9.47 -2.90
N LEU A 141 -7.81 8.30 -2.32
CA LEU A 141 -6.47 7.72 -2.35
C LEU A 141 -6.17 7.16 -3.74
N ASN A 142 -4.94 7.37 -4.19
CA ASN A 142 -4.43 6.78 -5.43
C ASN A 142 -4.13 5.28 -5.25
N VAL A 143 -3.91 4.58 -6.36
CA VAL A 143 -3.61 3.13 -6.37
C VAL A 143 -2.41 2.80 -5.47
N HIS A 144 -1.30 3.54 -5.63
CA HIS A 144 -0.08 3.33 -4.83
C HIS A 144 -0.29 3.61 -3.34
N GLU A 145 -1.16 4.54 -2.97
CA GLU A 145 -1.47 4.84 -1.57
C GLU A 145 -2.32 3.74 -0.91
N ILE A 146 -3.27 3.16 -1.67
CA ILE A 146 -4.05 2.01 -1.21
C ILE A 146 -3.13 0.81 -0.99
N VAL A 147 -2.34 0.43 -2.00
CA VAL A 147 -1.38 -0.68 -1.94
C VAL A 147 -0.27 -0.42 -0.92
N GLY A 148 0.18 0.83 -0.82
CA GLY A 148 1.21 1.27 0.11
C GLY A 148 0.89 0.99 1.57
N GLN A 149 -0.38 1.08 1.99
CA GLN A 149 -0.80 0.74 3.36
C GLN A 149 -0.50 -0.73 3.70
N ILE A 150 -0.76 -1.64 2.76
CA ILE A 150 -0.52 -3.08 2.94
C ILE A 150 0.98 -3.34 3.06
N ILE A 151 1.76 -2.82 2.11
CA ILE A 151 3.23 -2.96 2.10
C ILE A 151 3.84 -2.40 3.38
N ALA A 152 3.36 -1.24 3.84
CA ALA A 152 3.89 -0.59 5.02
C ALA A 152 3.61 -1.39 6.32
N VAL A 153 2.43 -2.01 6.44
CA VAL A 153 2.11 -2.88 7.59
C VAL A 153 2.96 -4.15 7.57
N GLU A 154 3.16 -4.75 6.39
CA GLU A 154 4.04 -5.91 6.23
C GLU A 154 5.49 -5.58 6.60
N ASN A 155 6.01 -4.42 6.18
CA ASN A 155 7.35 -3.97 6.52
C ASN A 155 7.48 -3.66 8.01
N TRP A 156 6.49 -2.98 8.60
CA TRP A 156 6.45 -2.73 10.04
C TRP A 156 6.51 -4.04 10.83
N HIS A 157 5.75 -5.06 10.42
CA HIS A 157 5.79 -6.37 11.09
C HIS A 157 7.16 -7.01 10.98
N ALA A 158 7.76 -7.02 9.80
CA ALA A 158 9.09 -7.56 9.57
C ALA A 158 10.15 -6.87 10.45
N GLU A 159 10.08 -5.54 10.60
CA GLU A 159 10.97 -4.77 11.47
C GLU A 159 10.79 -5.12 12.95
N GLN A 160 9.55 -5.40 13.41
CA GLN A 160 9.29 -5.73 14.81
C GLN A 160 9.67 -7.16 15.17
N THR A 161 9.57 -8.11 14.22
CA THR A 161 9.67 -9.55 14.51
C THR A 161 10.88 -10.22 13.88
N GLY A 162 11.49 -9.62 12.85
CA GLY A 162 12.49 -10.24 12.00
C GLY A 162 11.90 -11.26 11.01
N ASP A 163 10.57 -11.42 10.96
CA ASP A 163 9.89 -12.29 9.99
C ASP A 163 9.48 -11.50 8.75
N PHE A 164 10.11 -11.79 7.63
CA PHE A 164 9.85 -11.16 6.32
C PHE A 164 8.77 -11.87 5.49
N GLY A 165 8.15 -12.92 6.02
CA GLY A 165 7.00 -13.58 5.40
C GLY A 165 5.77 -12.66 5.34
N PRO A 166 4.81 -12.96 4.44
CA PRO A 166 3.55 -12.23 4.43
C PRO A 166 2.70 -12.60 5.64
N ILE A 167 2.18 -11.59 6.34
CA ILE A 167 1.33 -11.81 7.51
C ILE A 167 -0.15 -11.55 7.22
N ILE A 168 -0.43 -10.63 6.28
CA ILE A 168 -1.79 -10.26 5.91
C ILE A 168 -2.32 -11.31 4.93
N ASN A 169 -3.41 -11.97 5.29
CA ASN A 169 -4.06 -12.98 4.45
C ASN A 169 -5.55 -12.68 4.19
N ASN A 170 -6.04 -11.55 4.68
CA ASN A 170 -7.38 -11.07 4.40
C ASN A 170 -7.38 -9.54 4.38
N LEU A 171 -8.11 -8.94 3.43
CA LEU A 171 -8.25 -7.49 3.27
C LEU A 171 -9.71 -7.09 3.35
N VAL A 172 -10.00 -5.99 4.05
CA VAL A 172 -11.31 -5.34 4.06
C VAL A 172 -11.14 -3.84 3.84
N PHE A 173 -11.96 -3.26 2.98
CA PHE A 173 -11.97 -1.83 2.68
C PHE A 173 -13.03 -1.13 3.53
N MET A 174 -12.84 -1.20 4.84
CA MET A 174 -13.74 -0.66 5.87
C MET A 174 -13.03 0.37 6.76
N GLY A 175 -11.89 0.93 6.31
CA GLY A 175 -11.18 2.01 6.95
C GLY A 175 -11.83 3.37 6.66
N MET A 176 -11.01 4.40 6.48
CA MET A 176 -11.51 5.72 6.11
C MET A 176 -11.95 5.74 4.63
N GLY A 177 -13.14 6.32 4.39
CA GLY A 177 -13.70 6.49 3.05
C GLY A 177 -14.69 5.41 2.63
N GLU A 178 -15.44 5.73 1.56
CA GLU A 178 -16.32 4.79 0.86
C GLU A 178 -15.57 4.21 -0.35
N PRO A 179 -15.21 2.91 -0.35
CA PRO A 179 -14.39 2.33 -1.42
C PRO A 179 -15.04 2.41 -2.79
N LEU A 180 -16.36 2.26 -2.89
CA LEU A 180 -17.07 2.34 -4.17
C LEU A 180 -17.12 3.77 -4.73
N ALA A 181 -16.98 4.80 -3.88
CA ALA A 181 -16.82 6.17 -4.35
C ALA A 181 -15.41 6.45 -4.90
N ASN A 182 -14.44 5.57 -4.63
CA ASN A 182 -13.10 5.58 -5.22
C ASN A 182 -12.85 4.40 -6.18
N TYR A 183 -13.88 3.98 -6.90
CA TYR A 183 -13.86 2.79 -7.76
C TYR A 183 -12.72 2.80 -8.78
N LYS A 184 -12.43 3.98 -9.35
CA LYS A 184 -11.37 4.16 -10.36
C LYS A 184 -9.98 3.74 -9.86
N ASN A 185 -9.67 3.97 -8.58
CA ASN A 185 -8.37 3.57 -7.99
C ASN A 185 -8.48 2.22 -7.27
N LEU A 186 -9.66 1.89 -6.75
CA LEU A 186 -9.88 0.64 -6.04
C LEU A 186 -9.65 -0.59 -6.93
N ILE A 187 -10.22 -0.61 -8.14
CA ILE A 187 -10.13 -1.77 -9.03
C ILE A 187 -8.69 -2.06 -9.46
N PRO A 188 -7.89 -1.07 -9.92
CA PRO A 188 -6.48 -1.32 -10.19
C PRO A 188 -5.68 -1.76 -8.95
N ALA A 189 -5.98 -1.20 -7.77
CA ALA A 189 -5.34 -1.66 -6.53
C ALA A 189 -5.64 -3.12 -6.22
N LEU A 190 -6.91 -3.56 -6.37
CA LEU A 190 -7.30 -4.96 -6.20
C LEU A 190 -6.62 -5.89 -7.22
N ALA A 191 -6.44 -5.44 -8.47
CA ALA A 191 -5.73 -6.21 -9.48
C ALA A 191 -4.25 -6.43 -9.15
N ILE A 192 -3.62 -5.49 -8.43
CA ILE A 192 -2.24 -5.63 -7.94
C ILE A 192 -2.16 -6.59 -6.76
N LEU A 193 -3.18 -6.59 -5.90
CA LEU A 193 -3.20 -7.35 -4.65
C LEU A 193 -3.65 -8.81 -4.81
N ASN A 194 -4.19 -9.20 -5.96
CA ASN A 194 -4.68 -10.55 -6.27
C ASN A 194 -3.61 -11.35 -7.02
#